data_2b6aa8570d04131447d7a6f41339e124
#
_entry.id   2b6aa8570d04131447d7a6f41339e124
#
_cell.length_a   1.000
_cell.length_b   1.000
_cell.length_c   1.000
_cell.angle_alpha   90.00
_cell.angle_beta   90.00
_cell.angle_gamma   90.00
#
_symmetry.space_group_name_H-M   'P 1'
#
loop_
_entity.id
_entity.type
_entity.pdbx_description
1 polymer ?
#
loop_
_entity_poly.entity_id
_entity_poly.type
_entity_poly.pdbx_seq_one_letter_code
_entity_poly.pdbx_strand_id
1 'polypeptide(L)'
;MVNIPEIENSKDRITDVHQTILDHLGDSLPLVPQIARHLLKQQKDQLRSRLTIRCAELFQSADQRVLDLAGILEFLHASTKLHRRVQKPGESRRQLKPLQGIWGNEASVLLGDYLLSISFEILTRAGNLEVLETISSTTQKIALGQMLKVSKPYFKIGSKDWEEITLLKHASLFQAGAVCASIWGKANTEITDNLGKFGCELGVASRLTKDLETVCNHAQMVQALQQEKMLYPVCLWLEKGMGSRDSKTMKKLLSELNTGLNFDENNWKSLLQWCWVPVQQKIEEHLERACYHLKQIDELDCSNLKELTELKMNSAPETLS
;
A
#
# COMPACT_ATOMS: atom_id res chain seq x y z
N MET A 1 -17.61 25.10 -30.44
CA MET A 1 -18.03 23.89 -29.73
C MET A 1 -16.85 22.96 -29.73
N VAL A 2 -16.15 22.91 -28.62
CA VAL A 2 -15.03 21.97 -28.43
C VAL A 2 -15.64 20.64 -28.01
N ASN A 3 -15.47 19.60 -28.83
CA ASN A 3 -15.86 18.24 -28.48
C ASN A 3 -15.06 17.82 -27.24
N ILE A 4 -15.70 17.74 -26.08
CA ILE A 4 -15.15 17.10 -24.88
C ILE A 4 -15.26 15.62 -25.15
N PRO A 5 -14.14 14.85 -25.21
CA PRO A 5 -14.23 13.41 -25.32
C PRO A 5 -14.94 12.88 -24.06
N GLU A 6 -15.92 12.02 -24.28
CA GLU A 6 -16.62 11.28 -23.22
C GLU A 6 -15.59 10.69 -22.24
N ILE A 7 -15.87 10.88 -20.95
CA ILE A 7 -15.05 10.36 -19.83
C ILE A 7 -15.01 8.84 -19.96
N GLU A 8 -13.98 8.33 -20.58
CA GLU A 8 -13.70 6.88 -20.62
C GLU A 8 -13.61 6.33 -19.20
N ASN A 9 -14.33 5.26 -18.98
CA ASN A 9 -14.56 4.62 -17.70
C ASN A 9 -13.23 4.34 -16.99
N SER A 10 -13.08 4.68 -15.72
CA SER A 10 -11.83 4.56 -14.94
C SER A 10 -11.18 3.16 -14.94
N LYS A 11 -11.91 2.12 -15.35
CA LYS A 11 -11.38 0.77 -15.60
C LYS A 11 -10.43 0.71 -16.81
N ASP A 12 -10.71 1.48 -17.85
CA ASP A 12 -9.92 1.47 -19.08
C ASP A 12 -8.56 2.12 -18.83
N ARG A 13 -8.52 3.22 -18.07
CA ARG A 13 -7.27 3.93 -17.75
C ARG A 13 -6.31 3.14 -16.84
N ILE A 14 -6.80 2.20 -16.04
CA ILE A 14 -5.93 1.31 -15.28
C ILE A 14 -5.23 0.31 -16.21
N THR A 15 -5.87 -0.12 -17.28
CA THR A 15 -5.23 -0.92 -18.32
C THR A 15 -4.12 -0.13 -19.00
N ASP A 16 -4.32 1.17 -19.23
CA ASP A 16 -3.30 2.07 -19.79
C ASP A 16 -2.10 2.21 -18.86
N VAL A 17 -2.30 2.32 -17.54
CA VAL A 17 -1.19 2.30 -16.55
C VAL A 17 -0.40 1.01 -16.66
N HIS A 18 -1.06 -0.14 -16.80
CA HIS A 18 -0.36 -1.42 -16.96
C HIS A 18 0.45 -1.47 -18.25
N GLN A 19 -0.11 -0.97 -19.35
CA GLN A 19 0.59 -0.89 -20.62
C GLN A 19 1.78 0.05 -20.51
N THR A 20 1.59 1.25 -19.95
CA THR A 20 2.65 2.23 -19.69
C THR A 20 3.80 1.62 -18.86
N ILE A 21 3.48 0.86 -17.81
CA ILE A 21 4.48 0.14 -17.02
C ILE A 21 5.28 -0.83 -17.89
N LEU A 22 4.61 -1.60 -18.75
CA LEU A 22 5.28 -2.56 -19.63
C LEU A 22 6.12 -1.88 -20.70
N ASP A 23 5.66 -0.76 -21.25
CA ASP A 23 6.36 0.03 -22.25
C ASP A 23 7.66 0.63 -21.69
N HIS A 24 7.62 1.14 -20.45
CA HIS A 24 8.83 1.63 -19.77
C HIS A 24 9.85 0.54 -19.46
N LEU A 25 9.42 -0.70 -19.29
CA LEU A 25 10.32 -1.83 -19.08
C LEU A 25 10.96 -2.30 -20.38
N GLY A 26 10.37 -1.96 -21.53
CA GLY A 26 10.92 -2.06 -22.88
C GLY A 26 11.54 -3.41 -23.25
N ASP A 27 12.54 -3.37 -24.11
CA ASP A 27 13.37 -4.50 -24.54
C ASP A 27 14.43 -4.91 -23.49
N SER A 28 14.14 -4.67 -22.22
CA SER A 28 14.96 -5.15 -21.11
C SER A 28 15.06 -6.68 -21.11
N LEU A 29 15.93 -7.23 -20.27
CA LEU A 29 16.02 -8.69 -20.10
C LEU A 29 14.61 -9.31 -19.97
N PRO A 30 14.28 -10.41 -20.68
CA PRO A 30 12.93 -11.01 -20.71
C PRO A 30 12.33 -11.31 -19.34
N LEU A 31 13.18 -11.46 -18.35
CA LEU A 31 12.85 -11.63 -16.94
C LEU A 31 12.07 -10.43 -16.36
N VAL A 32 12.45 -9.20 -16.69
CA VAL A 32 11.92 -7.98 -16.10
C VAL A 32 10.42 -7.80 -16.39
N PRO A 33 9.96 -7.85 -17.66
CA PRO A 33 8.54 -7.78 -17.96
C PRO A 33 7.72 -8.95 -17.38
N GLN A 34 8.31 -10.14 -17.27
CA GLN A 34 7.61 -11.30 -16.67
C GLN A 34 7.32 -11.07 -15.19
N ILE A 35 8.30 -10.59 -14.44
CA ILE A 35 8.12 -10.29 -13.01
C ILE A 35 7.18 -9.10 -12.83
N ALA A 36 7.28 -8.06 -13.65
CA ALA A 36 6.37 -6.93 -13.60
C ALA A 36 4.91 -7.36 -13.80
N ARG A 37 4.61 -8.14 -14.85
CA ARG A 37 3.27 -8.70 -15.07
C ARG A 37 2.77 -9.51 -13.88
N HIS A 38 3.64 -10.29 -13.24
CA HIS A 38 3.29 -11.06 -12.05
C HIS A 38 2.97 -10.16 -10.85
N LEU A 39 3.74 -9.09 -10.63
CA LEU A 39 3.52 -8.12 -9.56
C LEU A 39 2.22 -7.35 -9.79
N LEU A 40 1.94 -6.92 -11.00
CA LEU A 40 0.70 -6.22 -11.39
C LEU A 40 -0.54 -7.10 -11.18
N LYS A 41 -0.49 -8.38 -11.58
CA LYS A 41 -1.60 -9.33 -11.35
C LYS A 41 -1.92 -9.55 -9.86
N GLN A 42 -0.96 -9.36 -8.97
CA GLN A 42 -1.19 -9.48 -7.52
C GLN A 42 -1.83 -8.23 -6.89
N GLN A 43 -1.92 -7.13 -7.61
CA GLN A 43 -2.48 -5.87 -7.14
C GLN A 43 -3.92 -5.73 -7.61
N LYS A 44 -4.86 -6.29 -6.84
CA LYS A 44 -6.28 -6.29 -7.22
C LYS A 44 -6.93 -4.90 -7.19
N ASP A 45 -6.52 -4.03 -6.28
CA ASP A 45 -7.28 -2.81 -5.98
C ASP A 45 -6.79 -1.56 -6.71
N GLN A 46 -5.51 -1.49 -7.08
CA GLN A 46 -4.85 -0.38 -7.80
C GLN A 46 -5.30 1.03 -7.34
N LEU A 47 -5.69 1.12 -6.06
CA LEU A 47 -6.31 2.31 -5.49
C LEU A 47 -5.40 3.54 -5.58
N ARG A 48 -4.06 3.37 -5.50
CA ARG A 48 -3.09 4.47 -5.67
C ARG A 48 -3.15 5.06 -7.08
N SER A 49 -3.10 4.19 -8.09
CA SER A 49 -3.18 4.61 -9.48
C SER A 49 -4.50 5.31 -9.79
N ARG A 50 -5.61 4.76 -9.28
CA ARG A 50 -6.94 5.39 -9.39
C ARG A 50 -6.97 6.77 -8.73
N LEU A 51 -6.45 6.89 -7.51
CA LEU A 51 -6.36 8.17 -6.82
C LEU A 51 -5.59 9.18 -7.65
N THR A 52 -4.41 8.81 -8.15
CA THR A 52 -3.55 9.69 -8.93
C THR A 52 -4.25 10.19 -10.19
N ILE A 53 -4.89 9.28 -10.94
CA ILE A 53 -5.63 9.62 -12.16
C ILE A 53 -6.81 10.55 -11.84
N ARG A 54 -7.63 10.21 -10.84
CA ARG A 54 -8.79 11.01 -10.46
C ARG A 54 -8.43 12.39 -9.91
N CYS A 55 -7.31 12.51 -9.19
CA CYS A 55 -6.78 13.82 -8.81
C CYS A 55 -6.40 14.67 -10.03
N ALA A 56 -5.78 14.06 -11.04
CA ALA A 56 -5.42 14.78 -12.27
C ALA A 56 -6.65 15.16 -13.12
N GLU A 57 -7.67 14.34 -13.12
CA GLU A 57 -8.95 14.60 -13.80
C GLU A 57 -9.64 15.88 -13.28
N LEU A 58 -9.50 16.20 -11.98
CA LEU A 58 -10.02 17.47 -11.43
C LEU A 58 -9.47 18.71 -12.16
N PHE A 59 -8.27 18.62 -12.70
CA PHE A 59 -7.57 19.71 -13.39
C PHE A 59 -7.54 19.53 -14.90
N GLN A 60 -8.28 18.56 -15.45
CA GLN A 60 -8.25 18.22 -16.88
C GLN A 60 -6.82 17.91 -17.40
N SER A 61 -5.94 17.45 -16.52
CA SER A 61 -4.53 17.22 -16.80
C SER A 61 -4.16 15.72 -16.86
N ALA A 62 -5.15 14.85 -17.05
CA ALA A 62 -4.96 13.41 -17.08
C ALA A 62 -4.36 12.93 -18.43
N ASP A 63 -3.14 13.35 -18.73
CA ASP A 63 -2.35 12.99 -19.91
C ASP A 63 -1.37 11.83 -19.61
N GLN A 64 -0.44 11.55 -20.57
CA GLN A 64 0.56 10.48 -20.44
C GLN A 64 1.43 10.64 -19.17
N ARG A 65 1.74 11.87 -18.76
CA ARG A 65 2.56 12.11 -17.55
C ARG A 65 1.90 11.59 -16.28
N VAL A 66 0.57 11.59 -16.23
CA VAL A 66 -0.20 11.03 -15.10
C VAL A 66 -0.17 9.51 -15.11
N LEU A 67 -0.24 8.89 -16.29
CA LEU A 67 -0.06 7.43 -16.41
C LEU A 67 1.35 7.01 -16.00
N ASP A 68 2.36 7.77 -16.42
CA ASP A 68 3.75 7.59 -16.00
C ASP A 68 3.89 7.70 -14.49
N LEU A 69 3.28 8.73 -13.86
CA LEU A 69 3.30 8.91 -12.41
C LEU A 69 2.63 7.73 -11.69
N ALA A 70 1.47 7.29 -12.16
CA ALA A 70 0.79 6.13 -11.60
C ALA A 70 1.67 4.87 -11.70
N GLY A 71 2.36 4.70 -12.83
CA GLY A 71 3.36 3.63 -13.04
C GLY A 71 4.53 3.73 -12.08
N ILE A 72 5.09 4.92 -11.89
CA ILE A 72 6.19 5.19 -10.94
C ILE A 72 5.80 4.79 -9.52
N LEU A 73 4.61 5.17 -9.06
CA LEU A 73 4.13 4.81 -7.72
C LEU A 73 4.00 3.30 -7.54
N GLU A 74 3.60 2.58 -8.59
CA GLU A 74 3.57 1.11 -8.58
C GLU A 74 4.99 0.51 -8.61
N PHE A 75 5.94 1.09 -9.34
CA PHE A 75 7.34 0.67 -9.32
C PHE A 75 7.98 0.85 -7.95
N LEU A 76 7.79 2.01 -7.31
CA LEU A 76 8.29 2.26 -5.95
C LEU A 76 7.70 1.28 -4.93
N HIS A 77 6.40 1.01 -5.04
CA HIS A 77 5.75 0.01 -4.20
C HIS A 77 6.26 -1.41 -4.45
N ALA A 78 6.46 -1.79 -5.71
CA ALA A 78 6.99 -3.09 -6.11
C ALA A 78 8.44 -3.27 -5.66
N SER A 79 9.30 -2.24 -5.86
CA SER A 79 10.68 -2.21 -5.36
C SER A 79 10.73 -2.50 -3.86
N THR A 80 9.94 -1.77 -3.07
CA THR A 80 9.85 -1.99 -1.61
C THR A 80 9.44 -3.42 -1.26
N LYS A 81 8.53 -4.03 -2.02
CA LYS A 81 8.12 -5.43 -1.81
C LYS A 81 9.23 -6.42 -2.16
N LEU A 82 9.99 -6.16 -3.21
CA LEU A 82 11.09 -7.00 -3.67
C LEU A 82 12.23 -6.98 -2.66
N HIS A 83 12.69 -5.81 -2.21
CA HIS A 83 13.72 -5.67 -1.20
C HIS A 83 13.35 -6.36 0.13
N ARG A 84 12.07 -6.34 0.52
CA ARG A 84 11.60 -7.03 1.72
C ARG A 84 11.60 -8.55 1.60
N ARG A 85 11.60 -9.10 0.38
CA ARG A 85 11.50 -10.55 0.12
C ARG A 85 12.84 -11.28 0.20
N VAL A 86 13.93 -10.58 0.52
CA VAL A 86 15.24 -11.19 0.73
C VAL A 86 15.14 -12.22 1.85
N GLN A 87 15.54 -13.46 1.55
CA GLN A 87 15.48 -14.58 2.50
C GLN A 87 16.42 -14.39 3.68
N LYS A 88 15.95 -14.81 4.85
CA LYS A 88 16.83 -15.04 6.00
C LYS A 88 17.61 -16.34 5.81
N PRO A 89 18.88 -16.39 6.26
CA PRO A 89 19.63 -17.63 6.30
C PRO A 89 18.87 -18.71 7.10
N GLY A 90 18.67 -19.89 6.51
CA GLY A 90 17.98 -21.01 7.15
C GLY A 90 16.50 -21.21 6.78
N GLU A 91 15.89 -20.33 6.01
CA GLU A 91 14.53 -20.56 5.50
C GLU A 91 14.51 -21.69 4.45
N SER A 92 13.55 -22.62 4.61
CA SER A 92 13.41 -23.77 3.70
C SER A 92 12.90 -23.33 2.33
N ARG A 93 13.48 -23.87 1.24
CA ARG A 93 13.03 -23.66 -0.15
C ARG A 93 11.54 -23.97 -0.36
N ARG A 94 10.93 -24.84 0.45
CA ARG A 94 9.51 -25.20 0.36
C ARG A 94 8.54 -24.09 0.75
N GLN A 95 9.02 -23.05 1.48
CA GLN A 95 8.23 -21.88 1.89
C GLN A 95 8.37 -20.73 0.89
N LEU A 96 9.13 -20.91 -0.19
CA LEU A 96 9.40 -19.91 -1.19
C LEU A 96 8.16 -19.61 -2.03
N LYS A 97 7.86 -18.30 -2.20
CA LYS A 97 6.93 -17.87 -3.24
C LYS A 97 7.54 -18.11 -4.63
N PRO A 98 6.70 -18.30 -5.68
CA PRO A 98 7.18 -18.68 -7.03
C PRO A 98 8.36 -17.85 -7.56
N LEU A 99 8.39 -16.53 -7.28
CA LEU A 99 9.48 -15.64 -7.72
C LEU A 99 10.81 -15.95 -7.05
N GLN A 100 10.83 -16.21 -5.73
CA GLN A 100 12.06 -16.50 -4.98
C GLN A 100 12.60 -17.89 -5.28
N GLY A 101 11.71 -18.85 -5.52
CA GLY A 101 12.09 -20.22 -5.87
C GLY A 101 12.75 -20.32 -7.23
N ILE A 102 12.43 -19.40 -8.15
CA ILE A 102 12.95 -19.40 -9.52
C ILE A 102 14.22 -18.56 -9.65
N TRP A 103 14.29 -17.39 -8.98
CA TRP A 103 15.27 -16.34 -9.28
C TRP A 103 16.20 -15.94 -8.12
N GLY A 104 15.92 -16.40 -6.91
CA GLY A 104 16.75 -16.13 -5.73
C GLY A 104 16.63 -14.72 -5.14
N ASN A 105 17.39 -14.46 -4.09
CA ASN A 105 17.45 -13.18 -3.40
C ASN A 105 18.08 -12.06 -4.24
N GLU A 106 19.17 -12.39 -4.93
CA GLU A 106 19.95 -11.44 -5.72
C GLU A 106 19.08 -10.81 -6.82
N ALA A 107 18.35 -11.63 -7.57
CA ALA A 107 17.46 -11.13 -8.60
C ALA A 107 16.33 -10.24 -8.03
N SER A 108 15.84 -10.52 -6.83
CA SER A 108 14.82 -9.68 -6.17
C SER A 108 15.38 -8.31 -5.80
N VAL A 109 16.61 -8.24 -5.29
CA VAL A 109 17.27 -6.96 -4.95
C VAL A 109 17.54 -6.16 -6.23
N LEU A 110 18.21 -6.77 -7.21
CA LEU A 110 18.58 -6.12 -8.47
C LEU A 110 17.35 -5.59 -9.24
N LEU A 111 16.26 -6.36 -9.26
CA LEU A 111 15.03 -5.90 -9.87
C LEU A 111 14.40 -4.74 -9.09
N GLY A 112 14.44 -4.76 -7.77
CA GLY A 112 14.00 -3.65 -6.94
C GLY A 112 14.76 -2.36 -7.25
N ASP A 113 16.09 -2.45 -7.38
CA ASP A 113 16.96 -1.34 -7.75
C ASP A 113 16.69 -0.86 -9.18
N TYR A 114 16.46 -1.77 -10.11
CA TYR A 114 16.10 -1.44 -11.49
C TYR A 114 14.79 -0.66 -11.57
N LEU A 115 13.73 -1.11 -10.85
CA LEU A 115 12.45 -0.41 -10.81
C LEU A 115 12.56 0.99 -10.16
N LEU A 116 13.42 1.14 -9.18
CA LEU A 116 13.72 2.42 -8.58
C LEU A 116 14.44 3.34 -9.58
N SER A 117 15.46 2.83 -10.26
CA SER A 117 16.26 3.60 -11.23
C SER A 117 15.42 4.09 -12.41
N ILE A 118 14.58 3.22 -13.00
CA ILE A 118 13.70 3.61 -14.11
C ILE A 118 12.64 4.63 -13.66
N SER A 119 12.16 4.57 -12.40
CA SER A 119 11.25 5.58 -11.86
C SER A 119 11.89 6.97 -11.88
N PHE A 120 13.16 7.10 -11.49
CA PHE A 120 13.88 8.38 -11.51
C PHE A 120 14.21 8.82 -12.93
N GLU A 121 14.49 7.90 -13.84
CA GLU A 121 14.70 8.22 -15.26
C GLU A 121 13.44 8.87 -15.88
N ILE A 122 12.26 8.27 -15.65
CA ILE A 122 10.98 8.80 -16.14
C ILE A 122 10.72 10.20 -15.54
N LEU A 123 10.93 10.38 -14.22
CA LEU A 123 10.76 11.66 -13.55
C LEU A 123 11.70 12.75 -14.11
N THR A 124 12.94 12.38 -14.39
CA THR A 124 13.93 13.31 -14.96
C THR A 124 13.51 13.75 -16.36
N ARG A 125 12.99 12.83 -17.19
CA ARG A 125 12.45 13.14 -18.53
C ARG A 125 11.20 14.03 -18.45
N ALA A 126 10.37 13.86 -17.42
CA ALA A 126 9.21 14.72 -17.20
C ALA A 126 9.57 16.18 -16.87
N GLY A 127 10.79 16.43 -16.38
CA GLY A 127 11.38 17.75 -16.26
C GLY A 127 10.75 18.67 -15.19
N ASN A 128 9.94 18.14 -14.27
CA ASN A 128 9.33 18.90 -13.19
C ASN A 128 10.05 18.63 -11.86
N LEU A 129 10.79 19.64 -11.37
CA LEU A 129 11.60 19.50 -10.15
C LEU A 129 10.77 19.33 -8.89
N GLU A 130 9.59 19.95 -8.80
CA GLU A 130 8.70 19.84 -7.63
C GLU A 130 8.12 18.44 -7.51
N VAL A 131 7.73 17.82 -8.63
CA VAL A 131 7.31 16.41 -8.68
C VAL A 131 8.48 15.48 -8.34
N LEU A 132 9.66 15.73 -8.87
CA LEU A 132 10.88 14.96 -8.58
C LEU A 132 11.22 15.03 -7.08
N GLU A 133 11.15 16.22 -6.47
CA GLU A 133 11.39 16.42 -5.04
C GLU A 133 10.35 15.67 -4.18
N THR A 134 9.07 15.76 -4.55
CA THR A 134 7.98 15.05 -3.87
C THR A 134 8.19 13.54 -3.87
N ILE A 135 8.52 12.95 -5.03
CA ILE A 135 8.75 11.51 -5.15
C ILE A 135 10.05 11.10 -4.46
N SER A 136 11.11 11.89 -4.55
CA SER A 136 12.38 11.65 -3.85
C SER A 136 12.19 11.63 -2.33
N SER A 137 11.52 12.64 -1.78
CA SER A 137 11.15 12.71 -0.35
C SER A 137 10.28 11.52 0.07
N THR A 138 9.34 11.12 -0.77
CA THR A 138 8.48 9.94 -0.52
C THR A 138 9.30 8.65 -0.49
N THR A 139 10.25 8.49 -1.40
CA THR A 139 11.17 7.34 -1.40
C THR A 139 12.01 7.28 -0.14
N GLN A 140 12.49 8.44 0.34
CA GLN A 140 13.20 8.54 1.63
C GLN A 140 12.30 8.12 2.81
N LYS A 141 11.05 8.62 2.87
CA LYS A 141 10.07 8.21 3.90
C LYS A 141 9.85 6.71 3.90
N ILE A 142 9.71 6.09 2.72
CA ILE A 142 9.54 4.64 2.58
C ILE A 142 10.75 3.88 3.16
N ALA A 143 11.95 4.34 2.85
CA ALA A 143 13.19 3.76 3.38
C ALA A 143 13.25 3.87 4.92
N LEU A 144 12.95 5.04 5.47
CA LEU A 144 12.87 5.26 6.92
C LEU A 144 11.85 4.34 7.59
N GLY A 145 10.65 4.21 7.02
CA GLY A 145 9.63 3.30 7.54
C GLY A 145 10.05 1.83 7.47
N GLN A 146 10.87 1.46 6.47
CA GLN A 146 11.45 0.13 6.41
C GLN A 146 12.51 -0.08 7.49
N MET A 147 13.38 0.89 7.72
CA MET A 147 14.40 0.86 8.78
C MET A 147 13.74 0.80 10.17
N LEU A 148 12.70 1.61 10.40
CA LEU A 148 11.94 1.58 11.65
C LEU A 148 11.33 0.19 11.90
N LYS A 149 10.79 -0.45 10.87
CA LYS A 149 10.27 -1.81 10.98
C LYS A 149 11.37 -2.82 11.38
N VAL A 150 12.58 -2.68 10.84
CA VAL A 150 13.68 -3.62 11.10
C VAL A 150 14.37 -3.35 12.45
N SER A 151 14.30 -2.11 12.94
CA SER A 151 14.94 -1.71 14.20
C SER A 151 14.29 -2.33 15.45
N LYS A 152 13.06 -2.82 15.35
CA LYS A 152 12.33 -3.44 16.45
C LYS A 152 12.05 -4.92 16.17
N PRO A 153 12.20 -5.80 17.16
CA PRO A 153 11.72 -7.17 17.04
C PRO A 153 10.22 -7.16 16.69
N TYR A 154 9.81 -7.99 15.73
CA TYR A 154 8.45 -8.05 15.20
C TYR A 154 7.36 -8.07 16.30
N PHE A 155 7.57 -8.86 17.36
CA PHE A 155 6.63 -9.01 18.48
C PHE A 155 6.58 -7.83 19.45
N LYS A 156 7.47 -6.83 19.28
CA LYS A 156 7.47 -5.58 20.08
C LYS A 156 6.86 -4.41 19.33
N ILE A 157 6.42 -4.63 18.10
CA ILE A 157 5.80 -3.61 17.28
C ILE A 157 4.34 -3.47 17.72
N GLY A 158 4.02 -2.33 18.32
CA GLY A 158 2.67 -1.99 18.75
C GLY A 158 1.85 -1.26 17.71
N SER A 159 0.61 -0.90 18.08
CA SER A 159 -0.32 -0.18 17.20
C SER A 159 0.24 1.17 16.75
N LYS A 160 0.91 1.91 17.64
CA LYS A 160 1.56 3.19 17.32
C LYS A 160 2.70 3.03 16.32
N ASP A 161 3.55 2.01 16.50
CA ASP A 161 4.63 1.72 15.56
C ASP A 161 4.06 1.33 14.18
N TRP A 162 2.96 0.56 14.17
CA TRP A 162 2.26 0.21 12.95
C TRP A 162 1.74 1.45 12.21
N GLU A 163 1.16 2.40 12.95
CA GLU A 163 0.67 3.67 12.39
C GLU A 163 1.82 4.46 11.74
N GLU A 164 2.91 4.67 12.47
CA GLU A 164 4.07 5.41 11.97
C GLU A 164 4.68 4.74 10.73
N ILE A 165 4.88 3.42 10.77
CA ILE A 165 5.38 2.67 9.62
C ILE A 165 4.41 2.73 8.44
N THR A 166 3.10 2.71 8.69
CA THR A 166 2.07 2.79 7.66
C THR A 166 2.04 4.17 7.01
N LEU A 167 2.13 5.23 7.80
CA LEU A 167 2.24 6.61 7.30
C LEU A 167 3.47 6.77 6.40
N LEU A 168 4.63 6.29 6.84
CA LEU A 168 5.87 6.41 6.08
C LEU A 168 5.89 5.56 4.81
N LYS A 169 5.32 4.35 4.80
CA LYS A 169 5.48 3.37 3.71
C LYS A 169 4.31 3.24 2.78
N HIS A 170 3.09 3.41 3.28
CA HIS A 170 1.88 3.22 2.49
C HIS A 170 1.18 4.54 2.18
N ALA A 171 0.82 5.28 3.20
CA ALA A 171 0.08 6.52 3.04
C ALA A 171 0.88 7.57 2.29
N SER A 172 2.21 7.62 2.46
CA SER A 172 3.10 8.52 1.72
C SER A 172 3.01 8.35 0.20
N LEU A 173 2.81 7.13 -0.31
CA LEU A 173 2.63 6.89 -1.75
C LEU A 173 1.28 7.44 -2.26
N PHE A 174 0.23 7.31 -1.49
CA PHE A 174 -1.07 7.89 -1.82
C PHE A 174 -1.01 9.41 -1.79
N GLN A 175 -0.40 9.98 -0.73
CA GLN A 175 -0.15 11.41 -0.61
C GLN A 175 0.63 11.94 -1.82
N ALA A 176 1.73 11.28 -2.19
CA ALA A 176 2.57 11.69 -3.31
C ALA A 176 1.80 11.66 -4.64
N GLY A 177 0.97 10.65 -4.88
CA GLY A 177 0.14 10.58 -6.08
C GLY A 177 -0.82 11.76 -6.21
N ALA A 178 -1.51 12.11 -5.13
CA ALA A 178 -2.42 13.25 -5.10
C ALA A 178 -1.69 14.60 -5.25
N VAL A 179 -0.58 14.80 -4.51
CA VAL A 179 0.23 16.02 -4.58
C VAL A 179 0.84 16.22 -5.97
N CYS A 180 1.48 15.20 -6.55
CA CYS A 180 2.09 15.34 -7.87
C CYS A 180 1.06 15.58 -8.98
N ALA A 181 -0.13 14.95 -8.89
CA ALA A 181 -1.23 15.21 -9.81
C ALA A 181 -1.71 16.66 -9.70
N SER A 182 -1.79 17.22 -8.49
CA SER A 182 -2.16 18.63 -8.24
C SER A 182 -1.10 19.59 -8.78
N ILE A 183 0.19 19.30 -8.62
CA ILE A 183 1.30 20.11 -9.15
C ILE A 183 1.21 20.19 -10.69
N TRP A 184 0.99 19.05 -11.35
CA TRP A 184 0.81 19.05 -12.81
C TRP A 184 -0.47 19.75 -13.26
N GLY A 185 -1.53 19.68 -12.45
CA GLY A 185 -2.76 20.43 -12.63
C GLY A 185 -2.64 21.92 -12.33
N LYS A 186 -1.47 22.39 -11.86
CA LYS A 186 -1.21 23.79 -11.45
C LYS A 186 -2.19 24.28 -10.37
N ALA A 187 -2.58 23.39 -9.47
CA ALA A 187 -3.40 23.70 -8.32
C ALA A 187 -2.68 24.69 -7.38
N ASN A 188 -3.42 25.49 -6.65
CA ASN A 188 -2.86 26.29 -5.59
C ASN A 188 -2.40 25.42 -4.41
N THR A 189 -1.63 26.02 -3.51
CA THR A 189 -1.04 25.31 -2.36
C THR A 189 -2.10 24.71 -1.43
N GLU A 190 -3.21 25.39 -1.22
CA GLU A 190 -4.31 24.95 -0.36
C GLU A 190 -4.98 23.69 -0.90
N ILE A 191 -5.31 23.68 -2.19
CA ILE A 191 -5.89 22.53 -2.88
C ILE A 191 -4.90 21.34 -2.86
N THR A 192 -3.62 21.61 -3.17
CA THR A 192 -2.57 20.60 -3.17
C THR A 192 -2.39 19.95 -1.79
N ASP A 193 -2.42 20.75 -0.72
CA ASP A 193 -2.29 20.28 0.66
C ASP A 193 -3.50 19.42 1.07
N ASN A 194 -4.72 19.88 0.77
CA ASN A 194 -5.94 19.10 1.07
C ASN A 194 -6.01 17.79 0.29
N LEU A 195 -5.68 17.78 -1.01
CA LEU A 195 -5.61 16.54 -1.80
C LEU A 195 -4.51 15.61 -1.28
N GLY A 196 -3.38 16.14 -0.85
CA GLY A 196 -2.32 15.37 -0.21
C GLY A 196 -2.77 14.72 1.09
N LYS A 197 -3.48 15.45 1.96
CA LYS A 197 -4.06 14.95 3.20
C LYS A 197 -5.14 13.90 2.92
N PHE A 198 -6.03 14.15 1.96
CA PHE A 198 -7.00 13.16 1.48
C PHE A 198 -6.32 11.84 1.08
N GLY A 199 -5.29 11.92 0.25
CA GLY A 199 -4.54 10.74 -0.18
C GLY A 199 -3.90 10.00 0.99
N CYS A 200 -3.32 10.72 1.95
CA CYS A 200 -2.71 10.16 3.16
C CYS A 200 -3.75 9.36 3.98
N GLU A 201 -4.89 9.95 4.29
CA GLU A 201 -5.96 9.33 5.08
C GLU A 201 -6.54 8.09 4.36
N LEU A 202 -6.79 8.20 3.04
CA LEU A 202 -7.23 7.08 2.21
C LEU A 202 -6.19 5.93 2.21
N GLY A 203 -4.90 6.26 2.17
CA GLY A 203 -3.80 5.30 2.22
C GLY A 203 -3.78 4.52 3.54
N VAL A 204 -4.01 5.17 4.68
CA VAL A 204 -4.12 4.51 5.99
C VAL A 204 -5.36 3.63 6.04
N ALA A 205 -6.53 4.14 5.65
CA ALA A 205 -7.78 3.38 5.62
C ALA A 205 -7.67 2.12 4.77
N SER A 206 -7.12 2.25 3.55
CA SER A 206 -6.87 1.11 2.65
C SER A 206 -5.95 0.05 3.27
N ARG A 207 -4.95 0.47 4.03
CA ARG A 207 -4.05 -0.47 4.70
C ARG A 207 -4.74 -1.18 5.86
N LEU A 208 -5.52 -0.47 6.67
CA LEU A 208 -6.33 -1.04 7.75
C LEU A 208 -7.33 -2.06 7.22
N THR A 209 -8.06 -1.72 6.15
CA THR A 209 -9.01 -2.62 5.48
C THR A 209 -8.32 -3.90 5.03
N LYS A 210 -7.16 -3.80 4.40
CA LYS A 210 -6.40 -4.97 3.95
C LYS A 210 -5.88 -5.85 5.09
N ASP A 211 -5.49 -5.24 6.20
CA ASP A 211 -5.06 -5.99 7.38
C ASP A 211 -6.25 -6.69 8.04
N LEU A 212 -7.43 -6.03 8.10
CA LEU A 212 -8.66 -6.62 8.59
C LEU A 212 -9.12 -7.79 7.72
N GLU A 213 -9.15 -7.65 6.40
CA GLU A 213 -9.45 -8.74 5.45
C GLU A 213 -8.49 -9.93 5.63
N THR A 214 -7.21 -9.65 5.88
CA THR A 214 -6.20 -10.70 6.09
C THR A 214 -6.50 -11.51 7.34
N VAL A 215 -6.92 -10.88 8.44
CA VAL A 215 -7.23 -11.59 9.69
C VAL A 215 -8.57 -12.31 9.65
N CYS A 216 -9.50 -11.90 8.78
CA CYS A 216 -10.77 -12.63 8.57
C CYS A 216 -10.56 -14.03 7.97
N ASN A 217 -9.45 -14.28 7.31
CA ASN A 217 -9.08 -15.58 6.80
C ASN A 217 -7.95 -16.16 7.64
N HIS A 218 -8.25 -17.17 8.45
CA HIS A 218 -7.28 -17.80 9.37
C HIS A 218 -5.98 -18.23 8.67
N ALA A 219 -6.08 -18.93 7.55
CA ALA A 219 -4.89 -19.40 6.81
C ALA A 219 -4.04 -18.24 6.26
N GLN A 220 -4.67 -17.18 5.75
CA GLN A 220 -3.97 -15.99 5.27
C GLN A 220 -3.32 -15.22 6.43
N MET A 221 -3.98 -15.13 7.57
CA MET A 221 -3.44 -14.51 8.77
C MET A 221 -2.20 -15.27 9.25
N VAL A 222 -2.30 -16.58 9.42
CA VAL A 222 -1.16 -17.43 9.84
C VAL A 222 0.01 -17.27 8.86
N GLN A 223 -0.25 -17.34 7.55
CA GLN A 223 0.79 -17.11 6.55
C GLN A 223 1.41 -15.71 6.64
N ALA A 224 0.61 -14.68 6.93
CA ALA A 224 1.11 -13.32 7.08
C ALA A 224 2.01 -13.19 8.30
N LEU A 225 1.63 -13.80 9.43
CA LEU A 225 2.41 -13.81 10.68
C LEU A 225 3.73 -14.59 10.51
N GLN A 226 3.72 -15.75 9.86
CA GLN A 226 4.93 -16.49 9.51
C GLN A 226 5.91 -15.69 8.63
N GLN A 227 5.40 -14.75 7.83
CA GLN A 227 6.19 -13.80 7.04
C GLN A 227 6.56 -12.53 7.81
N GLU A 228 6.38 -12.50 9.11
CA GLU A 228 6.62 -11.34 9.98
C GLU A 228 5.92 -10.06 9.46
N LYS A 229 4.72 -10.22 8.89
CA LYS A 229 3.89 -9.09 8.51
C LYS A 229 3.19 -8.54 9.74
N MET A 230 3.38 -7.26 9.97
CA MET A 230 2.61 -6.52 10.96
C MET A 230 1.20 -6.33 10.44
N LEU A 231 0.22 -6.82 11.20
CA LEU A 231 -1.20 -6.62 10.98
C LEU A 231 -1.75 -5.79 12.14
N TYR A 232 -2.37 -4.65 11.84
CA TYR A 232 -2.91 -3.76 12.89
C TYR A 232 -3.84 -4.46 13.89
N PRO A 233 -4.81 -5.32 13.44
CA PRO A 233 -5.65 -6.04 14.37
C PRO A 233 -4.86 -6.90 15.36
N VAL A 234 -3.77 -7.52 14.91
CA VAL A 234 -2.91 -8.34 15.76
C VAL A 234 -2.14 -7.48 16.77
N CYS A 235 -1.58 -6.35 16.32
CA CYS A 235 -0.91 -5.40 17.22
C CYS A 235 -1.85 -4.91 18.32
N LEU A 236 -3.08 -4.54 17.95
CA LEU A 236 -4.10 -4.05 18.87
C LEU A 236 -4.54 -5.13 19.88
N TRP A 237 -4.73 -6.37 19.40
CA TRP A 237 -5.10 -7.50 20.26
C TRP A 237 -3.99 -7.84 21.25
N LEU A 238 -2.73 -7.83 20.83
CA LEU A 238 -1.58 -8.06 21.68
C LEU A 238 -1.43 -6.99 22.77
N GLU A 239 -1.77 -5.74 22.47
CA GLU A 239 -1.69 -4.61 23.43
C GLU A 239 -2.85 -4.61 24.46
N LYS A 240 -4.06 -4.90 24.00
CA LYS A 240 -5.28 -4.69 24.78
C LYS A 240 -6.00 -5.99 25.14
N GLY A 241 -5.91 -7.01 24.28
CA GLY A 241 -6.73 -8.21 24.34
C GLY A 241 -6.18 -9.31 25.25
N MET A 242 -4.87 -9.32 25.47
CA MET A 242 -4.25 -10.26 26.41
C MET A 242 -4.07 -9.55 27.75
N GLY A 243 -5.08 -9.64 28.62
CA GLY A 243 -5.10 -9.03 29.96
C GLY A 243 -3.98 -9.51 30.91
N SER A 244 -3.11 -10.42 30.49
CA SER A 244 -1.87 -10.75 31.15
C SER A 244 -0.72 -10.52 30.18
N ARG A 245 0.04 -9.48 30.45
CA ARG A 245 1.32 -9.15 29.79
C ARG A 245 2.42 -10.17 30.14
N ASP A 246 2.09 -11.44 30.27
CA ASP A 246 3.10 -12.46 30.52
C ASP A 246 3.91 -12.67 29.24
N SER A 247 5.13 -12.15 29.26
CA SER A 247 6.09 -12.27 28.18
C SER A 247 6.37 -13.73 27.77
N LYS A 248 6.04 -14.69 28.63
CA LYS A 248 6.17 -16.13 28.34
C LYS A 248 5.09 -16.63 27.41
N THR A 249 3.84 -16.25 27.63
CA THR A 249 2.70 -16.63 26.77
C THR A 249 2.86 -16.01 25.38
N MET A 250 3.29 -14.74 25.31
CA MET A 250 3.62 -14.07 24.06
C MET A 250 4.77 -14.77 23.31
N LYS A 251 5.88 -15.06 24.00
CA LYS A 251 7.02 -15.79 23.42
C LYS A 251 6.62 -17.18 22.94
N LYS A 252 5.73 -17.86 23.69
CA LYS A 252 5.20 -19.16 23.30
C LYS A 252 4.35 -19.08 22.04
N LEU A 253 3.39 -18.16 21.96
CA LEU A 253 2.57 -17.90 20.77
C LEU A 253 3.43 -17.56 19.54
N LEU A 254 4.44 -16.74 19.71
CA LEU A 254 5.35 -16.37 18.61
C LEU A 254 6.30 -17.50 18.23
N SER A 255 6.77 -18.32 19.19
CA SER A 255 7.54 -19.53 18.90
C SER A 255 6.70 -20.58 18.17
N GLU A 256 5.42 -20.73 18.56
CA GLU A 256 4.46 -21.59 17.88
C GLU A 256 4.17 -21.12 16.45
N LEU A 257 4.04 -19.81 16.24
CA LEU A 257 3.90 -19.21 14.89
C LEU A 257 5.15 -19.41 14.02
N ASN A 258 6.34 -19.25 14.58
CA ASN A 258 7.60 -19.46 13.86
C ASN A 258 7.90 -20.93 13.55
N THR A 259 7.40 -21.87 14.36
CA THR A 259 7.54 -23.31 14.14
C THR A 259 6.48 -23.90 13.23
N GLY A 260 5.51 -23.08 12.76
CA GLY A 260 4.40 -23.55 11.92
C GLY A 260 3.32 -24.30 12.70
N LEU A 261 3.38 -24.30 14.02
CA LEU A 261 2.29 -24.77 14.87
C LEU A 261 1.10 -23.81 14.76
N ASN A 262 -0.08 -24.37 14.57
CA ASN A 262 -1.32 -23.64 14.30
C ASN A 262 -1.59 -22.59 15.38
N PHE A 263 -1.75 -21.34 14.99
CA PHE A 263 -2.44 -20.36 15.80
C PHE A 263 -3.82 -20.93 16.08
N ASP A 264 -4.08 -21.23 17.36
CA ASP A 264 -5.28 -21.92 17.77
C ASP A 264 -6.55 -21.18 17.30
N GLU A 265 -7.52 -21.92 16.81
CA GLU A 265 -8.77 -21.35 16.31
C GLU A 265 -9.51 -20.52 17.38
N ASN A 266 -9.37 -20.86 18.67
CA ASN A 266 -9.92 -20.11 19.78
C ASN A 266 -9.25 -18.74 19.92
N ASN A 267 -7.94 -18.68 19.79
CA ASN A 267 -7.19 -17.41 19.80
C ASN A 267 -7.55 -16.55 18.60
N TRP A 268 -7.76 -17.15 17.43
CA TRP A 268 -8.22 -16.46 16.24
C TRP A 268 -9.63 -15.88 16.41
N LYS A 269 -10.58 -16.65 16.93
CA LYS A 269 -11.93 -16.16 17.24
C LYS A 269 -11.90 -15.02 18.26
N SER A 270 -11.10 -15.16 19.32
CA SER A 270 -10.88 -14.10 20.30
C SER A 270 -10.31 -12.82 19.68
N LEU A 271 -9.32 -12.94 18.78
CA LEU A 271 -8.75 -11.81 18.05
C LEU A 271 -9.84 -11.11 17.25
N LEU A 272 -10.63 -11.84 16.46
CA LEU A 272 -11.70 -11.27 15.64
C LEU A 272 -12.73 -10.53 16.48
N GLN A 273 -13.21 -11.16 17.55
CA GLN A 273 -14.18 -10.54 18.47
C GLN A 273 -13.67 -9.23 19.08
N TRP A 274 -12.39 -9.19 19.44
CA TRP A 274 -11.78 -8.02 20.05
C TRP A 274 -11.45 -6.89 19.06
N CYS A 275 -11.03 -7.24 17.87
CA CYS A 275 -10.45 -6.27 16.93
C CYS A 275 -11.42 -5.78 15.88
N TRP A 276 -12.49 -6.52 15.58
CA TRP A 276 -13.39 -6.21 14.47
C TRP A 276 -13.95 -4.78 14.58
N VAL A 277 -14.72 -4.51 15.63
CA VAL A 277 -15.37 -3.20 15.81
C VAL A 277 -14.35 -2.05 15.94
N PRO A 278 -13.31 -2.13 16.80
CA PRO A 278 -12.34 -1.05 16.92
C PRO A 278 -11.58 -0.75 15.62
N VAL A 279 -11.28 -1.77 14.81
CA VAL A 279 -10.58 -1.54 13.53
C VAL A 279 -11.51 -0.95 12.49
N GLN A 280 -12.77 -1.38 12.44
CA GLN A 280 -13.77 -0.75 11.58
C GLN A 280 -13.97 0.73 11.91
N GLN A 281 -14.16 1.05 13.17
CA GLN A 281 -14.28 2.45 13.63
C GLN A 281 -13.06 3.27 13.21
N LYS A 282 -11.87 2.72 13.34
CA LYS A 282 -10.66 3.41 12.93
C LYS A 282 -10.58 3.61 11.40
N ILE A 283 -11.06 2.65 10.61
CA ILE A 283 -11.19 2.82 9.15
C ILE A 283 -12.15 3.97 8.83
N GLU A 284 -13.33 3.96 9.46
CA GLU A 284 -14.35 5.01 9.29
C GLU A 284 -13.81 6.39 9.66
N GLU A 285 -13.11 6.52 10.81
CA GLU A 285 -12.47 7.78 11.21
C GLU A 285 -11.48 8.32 10.16
N HIS A 286 -10.68 7.45 9.54
CA HIS A 286 -9.77 7.87 8.47
C HIS A 286 -10.53 8.28 7.21
N LEU A 287 -11.59 7.57 6.84
CA LEU A 287 -12.43 7.91 5.69
C LEU A 287 -13.20 9.21 5.90
N GLU A 288 -13.70 9.46 7.11
CA GLU A 288 -14.35 10.73 7.47
C GLU A 288 -13.36 11.91 7.37
N ARG A 289 -12.12 11.74 7.89
CA ARG A 289 -11.06 12.76 7.73
C ARG A 289 -10.69 12.97 6.28
N ALA A 290 -10.62 11.90 5.48
CA ALA A 290 -10.42 12.03 4.04
C ALA A 290 -11.52 12.87 3.41
N CYS A 291 -12.79 12.54 3.65
CA CYS A 291 -13.94 13.31 3.17
C CYS A 291 -13.93 14.75 3.67
N TYR A 292 -13.49 15.00 4.90
CA TYR A 292 -13.34 16.36 5.43
C TYR A 292 -12.38 17.19 4.57
N HIS A 293 -11.22 16.65 4.19
CA HIS A 293 -10.26 17.36 3.34
C HIS A 293 -10.80 17.66 1.95
N LEU A 294 -11.61 16.77 1.37
CA LEU A 294 -12.29 17.07 0.09
C LEU A 294 -13.30 18.22 0.21
N LYS A 295 -13.99 18.33 1.35
CA LYS A 295 -14.94 19.43 1.60
C LYS A 295 -14.27 20.80 1.77
N GLN A 296 -12.96 20.86 1.99
CA GLN A 296 -12.20 22.11 2.02
C GLN A 296 -11.84 22.60 0.61
N ILE A 297 -12.19 21.87 -0.42
CA ILE A 297 -11.92 22.19 -1.83
C ILE A 297 -13.26 22.53 -2.50
N ASP A 298 -13.81 23.69 -2.17
CA ASP A 298 -15.15 24.09 -2.65
C ASP A 298 -15.20 24.42 -4.16
N GLU A 299 -14.06 24.68 -4.79
CA GLU A 299 -13.95 25.12 -6.18
C GLU A 299 -14.01 23.96 -7.20
N LEU A 300 -13.86 22.70 -6.76
CA LEU A 300 -13.75 21.53 -7.63
C LEU A 300 -14.80 20.46 -7.30
N ASP A 301 -15.34 19.83 -8.33
CA ASP A 301 -16.21 18.67 -8.14
C ASP A 301 -15.37 17.42 -7.76
N CYS A 302 -15.34 17.15 -6.47
CA CYS A 302 -14.60 16.01 -5.89
C CYS A 302 -15.46 14.72 -5.78
N SER A 303 -16.61 14.62 -6.42
CA SER A 303 -17.51 13.46 -6.34
C SER A 303 -16.81 12.15 -6.71
N ASN A 304 -16.04 12.14 -7.80
CA ASN A 304 -15.25 11.00 -8.25
C ASN A 304 -14.18 10.54 -7.24
N LEU A 305 -13.59 11.47 -6.49
CA LEU A 305 -12.66 11.13 -5.41
C LEU A 305 -13.37 10.53 -4.20
N LYS A 306 -14.56 11.04 -3.88
CA LYS A 306 -15.38 10.53 -2.78
C LYS A 306 -15.75 9.06 -2.98
N GLU A 307 -16.01 8.61 -4.21
CA GLU A 307 -16.23 7.18 -4.50
C GLU A 307 -15.07 6.28 -4.07
N LEU A 308 -13.82 6.78 -4.05
CA LEU A 308 -12.68 6.01 -3.58
C LEU A 308 -12.71 5.74 -2.08
N THR A 309 -13.52 6.48 -1.32
CA THR A 309 -13.73 6.25 0.11
C THR A 309 -14.76 5.14 0.39
N GLU A 310 -15.49 4.69 -0.62
CA GLU A 310 -16.40 3.56 -0.52
C GLU A 310 -15.62 2.23 -0.56
N LEU A 311 -14.71 2.05 0.42
CA LEU A 311 -13.97 0.80 0.55
C LEU A 311 -14.94 -0.31 0.95
N LYS A 312 -15.21 -1.23 0.01
CA LYS A 312 -16.04 -2.41 0.30
C LYS A 312 -15.34 -3.27 1.35
N MET A 313 -15.83 -3.23 2.57
CA MET A 313 -15.48 -4.21 3.57
C MET A 313 -16.34 -5.45 3.35
N ASN A 314 -15.73 -6.63 3.37
CA ASN A 314 -16.48 -7.86 3.44
C ASN A 314 -17.35 -7.84 4.71
N SER A 315 -18.55 -8.42 4.63
CA SER A 315 -19.38 -8.63 5.82
C SER A 315 -18.58 -9.31 6.93
N ALA A 316 -18.98 -9.06 8.17
CA ALA A 316 -18.38 -9.74 9.32
C ALA A 316 -18.31 -11.26 9.06
N PRO A 317 -17.17 -11.90 9.39
CA PRO A 317 -17.08 -13.35 9.22
C PRO A 317 -18.17 -14.03 10.05
N GLU A 318 -18.74 -15.12 9.51
CA GLU A 318 -19.79 -15.92 10.18
C GLU A 318 -19.41 -16.35 11.61
N THR A 319 -18.12 -16.37 11.91
CA THR A 319 -17.59 -16.68 13.25
C THR A 319 -17.83 -15.59 14.29
N LEU A 320 -18.36 -14.41 13.90
CA LEU A 320 -18.76 -13.32 14.82
C LEU A 320 -20.26 -13.29 15.09
N SER A 321 -21.06 -14.07 14.39
CA SER A 321 -22.45 -14.39 14.69
C SER A 321 -22.47 -15.62 15.60
#